data_a370d7e8accca77bcfb5b1830750849d
#
_entry.id   a370d7e8accca77bcfb5b1830750849d
#
_cell.length_a   1.000
_cell.length_b   1.000
_cell.length_c   1.000
_cell.angle_alpha   90.00
_cell.angle_beta   90.00
_cell.angle_gamma   90.00
#
_symmetry.space_group_name_H-M   'P 1'
#
loop_
_entity.id
_entity.type
_entity.pdbx_description
1 polymer ?
#
loop_
_entity_poly.entity_id
_entity_poly.type
_entity_poly.pdbx_seq_one_letter_code
_entity_poly.pdbx_strand_id
1 'polypeptide(L)'
;HGVAVNAEPTKGYFSMDAMGCMLLKECTDDVERINSSIDLMNAFPDSDWDAVKDEFDMIMIAFKEIGVHVHLADEKYFPVGHRGVYHTVSNHFYLNKRYVHRPHIMMSVVRHEGWHAAQDCMAGTIKNNMIAIIKNEEDVPGIWKEMVKRTYPAHAQPWEAEATWAGKTEGMTQEALESCARGTMWTDYEPTPLTEQWLKENNYIK
;
A
#
# COMPACT_ATOMS: atom_id res chain seq x y z
N HIS A 1 7.70 -0.92 -9.59
CA HIS A 1 6.79 -1.65 -8.74
C HIS A 1 6.81 -1.13 -7.32
N GLY A 2 5.79 -1.50 -6.53
CA GLY A 2 5.68 -1.13 -5.13
C GLY A 2 6.03 -2.29 -4.22
N VAL A 3 6.31 -2.00 -2.96
CA VAL A 3 6.58 -3.00 -1.93
C VAL A 3 5.95 -2.62 -0.60
N ALA A 4 5.63 -3.61 0.22
CA ALA A 4 5.30 -3.42 1.61
C ALA A 4 6.54 -3.70 2.45
N VAL A 5 6.89 -2.79 3.35
CA VAL A 5 8.02 -2.92 4.26
C VAL A 5 7.49 -3.08 5.68
N ASN A 6 7.74 -4.22 6.30
CA ASN A 6 7.25 -4.56 7.62
C ASN A 6 8.33 -4.66 8.69
N ALA A 7 9.55 -4.19 8.39
CA ALA A 7 10.65 -4.18 9.34
C ALA A 7 10.66 -2.87 10.13
N GLU A 8 10.97 -2.95 11.43
CA GLU A 8 11.21 -1.78 12.26
C GLU A 8 12.41 -1.01 11.71
N PRO A 9 12.28 0.31 11.43
CA PRO A 9 13.43 1.10 11.01
C PRO A 9 14.35 1.32 12.19
N THR A 10 15.57 0.80 12.09
CA THR A 10 16.61 1.02 13.10
C THR A 10 17.80 1.72 12.45
N LYS A 11 18.49 2.53 13.20
CA LYS A 11 19.62 3.30 12.71
C LYS A 11 20.71 2.39 12.10
N GLY A 12 20.95 1.22 12.68
CA GLY A 12 21.93 0.27 12.16
C GLY A 12 21.50 -0.44 10.88
N TYR A 13 20.20 -0.67 10.75
CA TYR A 13 19.63 -1.38 9.60
C TYR A 13 19.55 -0.50 8.36
N PHE A 14 19.09 0.74 8.52
CA PHE A 14 18.86 1.65 7.40
C PHE A 14 19.96 2.72 7.23
N SER A 15 21.02 2.67 8.00
CA SER A 15 22.02 3.75 8.05
C SER A 15 22.70 4.06 6.71
N MET A 16 22.75 3.10 5.79
CA MET A 16 23.36 3.24 4.47
C MET A 16 22.34 3.34 3.35
N ASP A 17 21.03 3.33 3.67
CA ASP A 17 19.94 3.30 2.73
C ASP A 17 19.15 4.62 2.80
N ALA A 18 19.01 5.30 1.66
CA ALA A 18 18.25 6.54 1.58
C ALA A 18 16.78 6.37 2.01
N MET A 19 16.17 5.22 1.70
CA MET A 19 14.82 4.90 2.15
C MET A 19 14.78 4.78 3.68
N GLY A 20 15.76 4.14 4.27
CA GLY A 20 15.87 4.03 5.72
C GLY A 20 15.95 5.40 6.40
N CYS A 21 16.73 6.31 5.83
CA CYS A 21 16.85 7.69 6.32
C CYS A 21 15.47 8.38 6.34
N MET A 22 14.68 8.22 5.28
CA MET A 22 13.32 8.77 5.18
C MET A 22 12.39 8.12 6.22
N LEU A 23 12.43 6.80 6.35
CA LEU A 23 11.60 6.06 7.31
C LEU A 23 11.91 6.42 8.76
N LEU A 24 13.18 6.72 9.05
CA LEU A 24 13.61 7.19 10.37
C LEU A 24 13.31 8.68 10.60
N LYS A 25 12.81 9.39 9.58
CA LYS A 25 12.55 10.84 9.60
C LYS A 25 13.83 11.67 9.82
N GLU A 26 14.98 11.12 9.51
CA GLU A 26 16.26 11.82 9.53
C GLU A 26 16.51 12.63 8.25
N CYS A 27 15.84 12.24 7.15
CA CYS A 27 15.89 12.91 5.85
C CYS A 27 14.48 13.35 5.47
N THR A 28 14.21 14.65 5.50
CA THR A 28 12.89 15.21 5.22
C THR A 28 12.87 16.14 4.01
N ASP A 29 14.02 16.42 3.42
CA ASP A 29 14.10 17.24 2.22
C ASP A 29 13.38 16.55 1.06
N ASP A 30 12.55 17.30 0.34
CA ASP A 30 11.79 16.79 -0.80
C ASP A 30 10.82 15.65 -0.44
N VAL A 31 10.28 15.67 0.77
CA VAL A 31 9.19 14.79 1.22
C VAL A 31 8.01 15.69 1.61
N GLU A 32 6.88 15.52 0.93
CA GLU A 32 5.67 16.32 1.12
C GLU A 32 4.50 15.44 1.53
N ARG A 33 3.68 15.92 2.47
CA ARG A 33 2.43 15.27 2.83
C ARG A 33 1.39 15.47 1.73
N ILE A 34 0.68 14.40 1.37
CA ILE A 34 -0.44 14.43 0.43
C ILE A 34 -1.73 14.09 1.18
N ASN A 35 -2.75 14.94 1.07
CA ASN A 35 -4.04 14.76 1.71
C ASN A 35 -5.19 14.54 0.72
N SER A 36 -5.05 15.06 -0.50
CA SER A 36 -6.10 14.95 -1.53
C SER A 36 -5.52 15.14 -2.93
N SER A 37 -6.37 14.98 -3.94
CA SER A 37 -6.02 15.24 -5.34
C SER A 37 -5.60 16.70 -5.59
N ILE A 38 -6.02 17.63 -4.75
CA ILE A 38 -5.58 19.04 -4.83
C ILE A 38 -4.07 19.12 -4.67
N ASP A 39 -3.49 18.36 -3.75
CA ASP A 39 -2.04 18.33 -3.53
C ASP A 39 -1.30 17.78 -4.76
N LEU A 40 -1.89 16.78 -5.45
CA LEU A 40 -1.35 16.25 -6.70
C LEU A 40 -1.41 17.29 -7.83
N MET A 41 -2.50 18.02 -7.93
CA MET A 41 -2.66 19.09 -8.92
C MET A 41 -1.63 20.20 -8.69
N ASN A 42 -1.36 20.53 -7.45
CA ASN A 42 -0.36 21.53 -7.09
C ASN A 42 1.08 21.05 -7.36
N ALA A 43 1.35 19.78 -7.08
CA ALA A 43 2.68 19.19 -7.31
C ALA A 43 2.98 18.96 -8.81
N PHE A 44 1.94 18.62 -9.57
CA PHE A 44 2.05 18.28 -11.01
C PHE A 44 0.97 19.00 -11.81
N PRO A 45 1.09 20.31 -11.98
CA PRO A 45 0.03 21.13 -12.63
C PRO A 45 -0.17 20.83 -14.12
N ASP A 46 0.81 20.22 -14.78
CA ASP A 46 0.71 19.87 -16.20
C ASP A 46 0.05 18.51 -16.46
N SER A 47 -0.25 17.76 -15.41
CA SER A 47 -0.90 16.45 -15.53
C SER A 47 -2.42 16.58 -15.42
N ASP A 48 -3.16 15.72 -16.15
CA ASP A 48 -4.62 15.65 -16.09
C ASP A 48 -5.07 14.59 -15.10
N TRP A 49 -5.65 15.01 -13.99
CA TRP A 49 -6.10 14.14 -12.89
C TRP A 49 -7.57 13.77 -12.97
N ASP A 50 -8.33 14.31 -13.94
CA ASP A 50 -9.78 14.19 -13.99
C ASP A 50 -10.29 12.74 -13.97
N ALA A 51 -9.62 11.82 -14.64
CA ALA A 51 -10.04 10.43 -14.73
C ALA A 51 -9.84 9.64 -13.42
N VAL A 52 -8.96 10.09 -12.53
CA VAL A 52 -8.53 9.30 -11.34
C VAL A 52 -8.79 10.02 -10.02
N LYS A 53 -9.08 11.32 -10.04
CA LYS A 53 -9.18 12.12 -8.81
C LYS A 53 -10.25 11.62 -7.84
N ASP A 54 -11.39 11.17 -8.33
CA ASP A 54 -12.49 10.74 -7.46
C ASP A 54 -12.14 9.46 -6.70
N GLU A 55 -11.62 8.45 -7.39
CA GLU A 55 -11.15 7.22 -6.73
C GLU A 55 -9.99 7.52 -5.79
N PHE A 56 -9.04 8.35 -6.22
CA PHE A 56 -7.93 8.77 -5.37
C PHE A 56 -8.42 9.45 -4.09
N ASP A 57 -9.34 10.39 -4.20
CA ASP A 57 -9.85 11.13 -3.03
C ASP A 57 -10.61 10.21 -2.07
N MET A 58 -11.39 9.25 -2.57
CA MET A 58 -12.08 8.27 -1.73
C MET A 58 -11.08 7.36 -1.00
N ILE A 59 -10.02 6.95 -1.67
CA ILE A 59 -8.94 6.18 -1.03
C ILE A 59 -8.25 7.02 0.07
N MET A 60 -7.98 8.29 -0.20
CA MET A 60 -7.35 9.19 0.77
C MET A 60 -8.21 9.41 2.01
N ILE A 61 -9.53 9.52 1.85
CA ILE A 61 -10.48 9.60 2.96
C ILE A 61 -10.39 8.33 3.82
N ALA A 62 -10.41 7.15 3.19
CA ALA A 62 -10.29 5.87 3.90
C ALA A 62 -8.94 5.76 4.62
N PHE A 63 -7.84 6.14 3.98
CA PHE A 63 -6.51 6.17 4.61
C PHE A 63 -6.49 7.04 5.86
N LYS A 64 -7.08 8.23 5.79
CA LYS A 64 -7.13 9.12 6.94
C LYS A 64 -7.89 8.48 8.11
N GLU A 65 -9.02 7.84 7.83
CA GLU A 65 -9.83 7.19 8.86
C GLU A 65 -9.11 6.01 9.52
N ILE A 66 -8.33 5.24 8.76
CA ILE A 66 -7.60 4.10 9.30
C ILE A 66 -6.21 4.43 9.83
N GLY A 67 -5.73 5.66 9.61
CA GLY A 67 -4.45 6.11 10.15
C GLY A 67 -3.24 5.92 9.24
N VAL A 68 -3.45 5.79 7.92
CA VAL A 68 -2.38 5.76 6.93
C VAL A 68 -2.03 7.17 6.49
N HIS A 69 -0.74 7.46 6.43
CA HIS A 69 -0.21 8.77 6.03
C HIS A 69 0.50 8.66 4.69
N VAL A 70 0.13 9.51 3.74
CA VAL A 70 0.66 9.47 2.37
C VAL A 70 1.61 10.63 2.14
N HIS A 71 2.76 10.32 1.53
CA HIS A 71 3.81 11.28 1.22
C HIS A 71 4.25 11.16 -0.22
N LEU A 72 4.61 12.29 -0.80
CA LEU A 72 5.28 12.39 -2.07
C LEU A 72 6.76 12.64 -1.79
N ALA A 73 7.65 11.80 -2.29
CA ALA A 73 9.07 11.86 -1.98
C ALA A 73 9.93 11.78 -3.24
N ASP A 74 11.11 12.42 -3.17
CA ASP A 74 12.09 12.41 -4.26
C ASP A 74 12.61 10.99 -4.54
N GLU A 75 12.96 10.72 -5.81
CA GLU A 75 13.49 9.41 -6.24
C GLU A 75 14.75 8.97 -5.49
N LYS A 76 15.52 9.90 -4.94
CA LYS A 76 16.74 9.60 -4.19
C LYS A 76 16.51 8.70 -2.96
N TYR A 77 15.24 8.64 -2.48
CA TYR A 77 14.87 7.83 -1.32
C TYR A 77 14.44 6.40 -1.67
N PHE A 78 14.34 6.09 -2.96
CA PHE A 78 13.82 4.79 -3.41
C PHE A 78 14.90 3.96 -4.09
N PRO A 79 14.90 2.63 -3.91
CA PRO A 79 15.67 1.75 -4.78
C PRO A 79 15.23 1.94 -6.23
N VAL A 80 16.15 1.68 -7.17
CA VAL A 80 15.88 1.82 -8.60
C VAL A 80 14.64 1.01 -9.00
N GLY A 81 13.71 1.67 -9.69
CA GLY A 81 12.49 1.06 -10.20
C GLY A 81 11.33 0.96 -9.21
N HIS A 82 11.54 1.34 -7.95
CA HIS A 82 10.45 1.34 -6.96
C HIS A 82 9.61 2.61 -7.12
N ARG A 83 8.32 2.43 -7.32
CA ARG A 83 7.36 3.53 -7.55
C ARG A 83 6.65 3.97 -6.28
N GLY A 84 6.55 3.07 -5.30
CA GLY A 84 5.93 3.35 -4.02
C GLY A 84 6.35 2.35 -2.96
N VAL A 85 6.18 2.72 -1.70
CA VAL A 85 6.48 1.89 -0.53
C VAL A 85 5.42 2.11 0.53
N TYR A 86 4.83 1.04 1.04
CA TYR A 86 4.01 1.08 2.24
C TYR A 86 4.79 0.49 3.41
N HIS A 87 5.01 1.28 4.45
CA HIS A 87 5.71 0.87 5.66
C HIS A 87 4.69 0.42 6.72
N THR A 88 4.57 -0.88 6.93
CA THR A 88 3.51 -1.47 7.77
C THR A 88 3.65 -1.11 9.26
N VAL A 89 4.87 -0.87 9.73
CA VAL A 89 5.13 -0.54 11.14
C VAL A 89 4.63 0.86 11.49
N SER A 90 4.92 1.85 10.64
CA SER A 90 4.57 3.26 10.88
C SER A 90 3.27 3.68 10.19
N ASN A 91 2.74 2.87 9.30
CA ASN A 91 1.57 3.15 8.45
C ASN A 91 1.77 4.40 7.58
N HIS A 92 2.99 4.61 7.12
CA HIS A 92 3.34 5.63 6.15
C HIS A 92 3.48 5.02 4.77
N PHE A 93 2.93 5.73 3.79
CA PHE A 93 2.93 5.37 2.38
C PHE A 93 3.71 6.45 1.63
N TYR A 94 4.69 6.03 0.84
CA TYR A 94 5.55 6.96 0.09
C TYR A 94 5.40 6.73 -1.40
N LEU A 95 5.11 7.81 -2.15
CA LEU A 95 5.01 7.83 -3.59
C LEU A 95 6.27 8.45 -4.20
N ASN A 96 6.87 7.78 -5.19
CA ASN A 96 8.06 8.27 -5.87
C ASN A 96 7.70 9.32 -6.93
N LYS A 97 8.11 10.56 -6.72
CA LYS A 97 7.85 11.70 -7.62
C LYS A 97 8.22 11.43 -9.08
N ARG A 98 9.26 10.64 -9.30
CA ARG A 98 9.73 10.34 -10.66
C ARG A 98 8.65 9.69 -11.53
N TYR A 99 7.80 8.86 -10.94
CA TYR A 99 6.83 8.04 -11.68
C TYR A 99 5.39 8.57 -11.56
N VAL A 100 5.04 9.14 -10.42
CA VAL A 100 3.63 9.40 -10.09
C VAL A 100 3.09 10.72 -10.65
N HIS A 101 3.87 11.47 -11.42
CA HIS A 101 3.37 12.60 -12.21
C HIS A 101 2.44 12.16 -13.35
N ARG A 102 2.45 10.87 -13.70
CA ARG A 102 1.55 10.26 -14.68
C ARG A 102 0.34 9.68 -13.95
N PRO A 103 -0.88 10.19 -14.20
CA PRO A 103 -2.07 9.83 -13.41
C PRO A 103 -2.37 8.33 -13.34
N HIS A 104 -2.27 7.61 -14.45
CA HIS A 104 -2.54 6.16 -14.47
C HIS A 104 -1.49 5.36 -13.71
N ILE A 105 -0.24 5.76 -13.77
CA ILE A 105 0.85 5.14 -13.01
C ILE A 105 0.66 5.42 -11.53
N MET A 106 0.40 6.66 -11.17
CA MET A 106 0.10 7.06 -9.79
C MET A 106 -1.05 6.22 -9.22
N MET A 107 -2.15 6.12 -9.96
CA MET A 107 -3.31 5.37 -9.49
C MET A 107 -3.03 3.88 -9.32
N SER A 108 -2.28 3.27 -10.23
CA SER A 108 -1.84 1.88 -10.12
C SER A 108 -0.99 1.66 -8.85
N VAL A 109 -0.08 2.58 -8.55
CA VAL A 109 0.75 2.51 -7.34
C VAL A 109 -0.09 2.67 -6.08
N VAL A 110 -0.99 3.65 -6.05
CA VAL A 110 -1.88 3.90 -4.91
C VAL A 110 -2.78 2.69 -4.64
N ARG A 111 -3.34 2.09 -5.68
CA ARG A 111 -4.16 0.88 -5.54
C ARG A 111 -3.33 -0.30 -5.01
N HIS A 112 -2.13 -0.50 -5.54
CA HIS A 112 -1.23 -1.59 -5.13
C HIS A 112 -0.83 -1.45 -3.66
N GLU A 113 -0.28 -0.30 -3.29
CA GLU A 113 0.16 -0.06 -1.92
C GLU A 113 -1.01 0.07 -0.95
N GLY A 114 -2.12 0.64 -1.40
CA GLY A 114 -3.37 0.68 -0.63
C GLY A 114 -3.92 -0.71 -0.34
N TRP A 115 -3.73 -1.65 -1.27
CA TRP A 115 -4.08 -3.05 -1.02
C TRP A 115 -3.24 -3.65 0.13
N HIS A 116 -1.95 -3.32 0.22
CA HIS A 116 -1.14 -3.73 1.36
C HIS A 116 -1.66 -3.15 2.68
N ALA A 117 -2.18 -1.93 2.69
CA ALA A 117 -2.86 -1.39 3.86
C ALA A 117 -4.13 -2.18 4.21
N ALA A 118 -4.88 -2.64 3.20
CA ALA A 118 -6.02 -3.53 3.41
C ALA A 118 -5.60 -4.89 3.96
N GLN A 119 -4.49 -5.45 3.49
CA GLN A 119 -3.89 -6.67 4.02
C GLN A 119 -3.46 -6.52 5.47
N ASP A 120 -2.96 -5.34 5.83
CA ASP A 120 -2.61 -4.98 7.20
C ASP A 120 -3.87 -4.98 8.08
N CYS A 121 -4.95 -4.36 7.60
CA CYS A 121 -6.25 -4.37 8.27
C CYS A 121 -6.81 -5.79 8.42
N MET A 122 -6.68 -6.63 7.38
CA MET A 122 -7.13 -8.03 7.43
C MET A 122 -6.39 -8.83 8.50
N ALA A 123 -5.14 -8.50 8.80
CA ALA A 123 -4.34 -9.15 9.83
C ALA A 123 -4.72 -8.76 11.27
N GLY A 124 -5.80 -8.00 11.44
CA GLY A 124 -6.34 -7.62 12.75
C GLY A 124 -6.52 -6.13 12.91
N THR A 125 -5.48 -5.39 12.87
CA THR A 125 -5.51 -3.92 12.86
C THR A 125 -4.29 -3.40 12.13
N ILE A 126 -4.41 -2.21 11.59
CA ILE A 126 -3.29 -1.54 10.95
C ILE A 126 -2.18 -1.12 11.95
N LYS A 127 -2.42 -1.27 13.24
CA LYS A 127 -1.43 -1.00 14.29
C LYS A 127 -0.40 -2.10 14.47
N ASN A 128 -0.70 -3.32 14.03
CA ASN A 128 0.28 -4.40 14.03
C ASN A 128 1.16 -4.30 12.76
N ASN A 129 2.25 -5.03 12.72
CA ASN A 129 3.19 -5.01 11.58
C ASN A 129 3.00 -6.21 10.64
N MET A 130 1.89 -6.92 10.76
CA MET A 130 1.57 -8.08 9.93
C MET A 130 0.64 -7.71 8.80
N ILE A 131 0.74 -8.43 7.70
CA ILE A 131 -0.20 -8.34 6.59
C ILE A 131 -0.74 -9.75 6.28
N ALA A 132 -2.03 -9.84 5.96
CA ALA A 132 -2.70 -11.11 5.69
C ALA A 132 -3.26 -11.14 4.27
N ILE A 133 -3.31 -12.34 3.69
CA ILE A 133 -3.94 -12.58 2.40
C ILE A 133 -5.45 -12.37 2.53
N ILE A 134 -6.05 -11.61 1.60
CA ILE A 134 -7.48 -11.30 1.59
C ILE A 134 -8.25 -12.25 0.67
N LYS A 135 -7.68 -12.56 -0.50
CA LYS A 135 -8.32 -13.39 -1.52
C LYS A 135 -7.83 -14.82 -1.45
N ASN A 136 -8.71 -15.78 -1.73
CA ASN A 136 -8.28 -17.15 -1.92
C ASN A 136 -7.34 -17.24 -3.13
N GLU A 137 -6.32 -18.09 -3.04
CA GLU A 137 -5.32 -18.21 -4.10
C GLU A 137 -5.94 -18.55 -5.46
N GLU A 138 -6.93 -19.43 -5.47
CA GLU A 138 -7.64 -19.84 -6.69
C GLU A 138 -8.43 -18.70 -7.35
N ASP A 139 -8.81 -17.66 -6.60
CA ASP A 139 -9.58 -16.53 -7.11
C ASP A 139 -8.69 -15.46 -7.77
N VAL A 140 -7.38 -15.49 -7.48
CA VAL A 140 -6.44 -14.56 -8.09
C VAL A 140 -6.18 -14.98 -9.54
N PRO A 141 -6.43 -14.10 -10.54
CA PRO A 141 -6.16 -14.45 -11.93
C PRO A 141 -4.72 -14.89 -12.19
N GLY A 142 -4.55 -15.96 -12.96
CA GLY A 142 -3.24 -16.55 -13.23
C GLY A 142 -2.20 -15.60 -13.81
N ILE A 143 -2.64 -14.61 -14.59
CA ILE A 143 -1.74 -13.61 -15.17
C ILE A 143 -0.96 -12.85 -14.09
N TRP A 144 -1.61 -12.52 -12.98
CA TRP A 144 -0.97 -11.79 -11.88
C TRP A 144 -0.03 -12.69 -11.09
N LYS A 145 -0.41 -13.95 -10.88
CA LYS A 145 0.47 -14.95 -10.26
C LYS A 145 1.75 -15.17 -11.06
N GLU A 146 1.65 -15.25 -12.39
CA GLU A 146 2.82 -15.39 -13.27
C GLU A 146 3.69 -14.13 -13.29
N MET A 147 3.08 -12.95 -13.28
CA MET A 147 3.82 -11.69 -13.30
C MET A 147 4.69 -11.52 -12.06
N VAL A 148 4.17 -11.84 -10.87
CA VAL A 148 4.92 -11.67 -9.61
C VAL A 148 6.08 -12.65 -9.46
N LYS A 149 6.06 -13.79 -10.14
CA LYS A 149 7.18 -14.74 -10.14
C LYS A 149 8.47 -14.14 -10.69
N ARG A 150 8.35 -13.15 -11.58
CA ARG A 150 9.50 -12.47 -12.20
C ARG A 150 10.02 -11.29 -11.37
N THR A 151 9.22 -10.78 -10.46
CA THR A 151 9.46 -9.50 -9.78
C THR A 151 9.74 -9.66 -8.30
N TYR A 152 9.10 -10.62 -7.65
CA TYR A 152 9.12 -10.76 -6.19
C TYR A 152 9.67 -12.12 -5.75
N PRO A 153 10.33 -12.17 -4.57
CA PRO A 153 10.76 -13.45 -4.00
C PRO A 153 9.57 -14.33 -3.63
N ALA A 154 9.77 -15.65 -3.61
CA ALA A 154 8.71 -16.64 -3.44
C ALA A 154 7.82 -16.37 -2.21
N HIS A 155 8.41 -15.97 -1.07
CA HIS A 155 7.66 -15.73 0.16
C HIS A 155 6.72 -14.53 0.09
N ALA A 156 6.97 -13.59 -0.81
CA ALA A 156 6.14 -12.39 -0.97
C ALA A 156 5.08 -12.55 -2.06
N GLN A 157 5.19 -13.53 -2.93
CA GLN A 157 4.35 -13.67 -4.12
C GLN A 157 2.84 -13.73 -3.83
N PRO A 158 2.33 -14.45 -2.84
CA PRO A 158 0.88 -14.48 -2.58
C PRO A 158 0.31 -13.08 -2.28
N TRP A 159 0.99 -12.30 -1.44
CA TRP A 159 0.55 -10.95 -1.10
C TRP A 159 0.69 -9.99 -2.28
N GLU A 160 1.79 -10.09 -3.01
CA GLU A 160 2.07 -9.23 -4.16
C GLU A 160 1.19 -9.55 -5.37
N ALA A 161 0.76 -10.81 -5.54
CA ALA A 161 -0.15 -11.20 -6.62
C ALA A 161 -1.50 -10.48 -6.48
N GLU A 162 -2.11 -10.50 -5.30
CA GLU A 162 -3.37 -9.78 -5.09
C GLU A 162 -3.19 -8.27 -5.14
N ALA A 163 -2.07 -7.74 -4.63
CA ALA A 163 -1.77 -6.30 -4.71
C ALA A 163 -1.57 -5.83 -6.17
N THR A 164 -0.91 -6.64 -6.98
CA THR A 164 -0.74 -6.35 -8.41
C THR A 164 -2.09 -6.39 -9.14
N TRP A 165 -2.92 -7.36 -8.84
CA TRP A 165 -4.30 -7.43 -9.34
C TRP A 165 -5.09 -6.18 -8.95
N ALA A 166 -5.09 -5.81 -7.68
CA ALA A 166 -5.76 -4.60 -7.20
C ALA A 166 -5.23 -3.33 -7.87
N GLY A 167 -3.92 -3.26 -8.10
CA GLY A 167 -3.28 -2.11 -8.77
C GLY A 167 -3.80 -1.87 -10.19
N LYS A 168 -4.30 -2.91 -10.85
CA LYS A 168 -4.84 -2.85 -12.22
C LYS A 168 -6.36 -2.91 -12.27
N THR A 169 -7.03 -2.88 -11.12
CA THR A 169 -8.49 -3.02 -11.03
C THR A 169 -9.09 -1.82 -10.34
N GLU A 170 -9.79 -0.97 -11.11
CA GLU A 170 -10.47 0.20 -10.57
C GLU A 170 -11.47 -0.19 -9.48
N GLY A 171 -11.42 0.51 -8.35
CA GLY A 171 -12.36 0.34 -7.24
C GLY A 171 -12.05 -0.80 -6.29
N MET A 172 -11.21 -1.76 -6.65
CA MET A 172 -10.93 -2.93 -5.81
C MET A 172 -10.29 -2.55 -4.47
N THR A 173 -9.26 -1.73 -4.50
CA THR A 173 -8.58 -1.23 -3.29
C THR A 173 -9.47 -0.29 -2.49
N GLN A 174 -10.16 0.62 -3.15
CA GLN A 174 -11.09 1.53 -2.49
C GLN A 174 -12.12 0.78 -1.66
N GLU A 175 -12.76 -0.24 -2.25
CA GLU A 175 -13.75 -1.07 -1.55
C GLU A 175 -13.19 -1.73 -0.30
N ALA A 176 -12.01 -2.32 -0.39
CA ALA A 176 -11.34 -2.97 0.74
C ALA A 176 -10.97 -1.97 1.84
N LEU A 177 -10.44 -0.81 1.48
CA LEU A 177 -10.09 0.23 2.45
C LEU A 177 -11.32 0.83 3.14
N GLU A 178 -12.41 1.00 2.40
CA GLU A 178 -13.68 1.46 2.98
C GLU A 178 -14.25 0.43 3.96
N SER A 179 -14.12 -0.84 3.65
CA SER A 179 -14.50 -1.93 4.56
C SER A 179 -13.66 -1.90 5.85
N CYS A 180 -12.35 -1.68 5.72
CA CYS A 180 -11.46 -1.49 6.86
C CYS A 180 -11.89 -0.29 7.71
N ALA A 181 -12.18 0.84 7.08
CA ALA A 181 -12.60 2.07 7.76
C ALA A 181 -13.93 1.90 8.51
N ARG A 182 -14.85 1.11 7.97
CA ARG A 182 -16.12 0.78 8.64
C ARG A 182 -15.98 -0.24 9.77
N GLY A 183 -14.84 -0.93 9.86
CA GLY A 183 -14.66 -2.02 10.82
C GLY A 183 -15.36 -3.32 10.44
N THR A 184 -15.67 -3.51 9.15
CA THR A 184 -16.42 -4.68 8.64
C THR A 184 -15.58 -5.59 7.76
N MET A 185 -14.25 -5.49 7.85
CA MET A 185 -13.33 -6.21 6.96
C MET A 185 -13.58 -7.73 6.94
N TRP A 186 -13.79 -8.35 8.10
CA TRP A 186 -13.96 -9.80 8.20
C TRP A 186 -15.38 -10.27 7.87
N THR A 187 -16.33 -9.34 7.72
CA THR A 187 -17.68 -9.62 7.25
C THR A 187 -17.76 -9.48 5.74
N ASP A 188 -17.16 -8.40 5.20
CA ASP A 188 -17.17 -8.10 3.76
C ASP A 188 -16.21 -9.00 2.98
N TYR A 189 -15.09 -9.39 3.62
CA TYR A 189 -14.08 -10.29 3.07
C TYR A 189 -13.90 -11.47 4.03
N GLU A 190 -14.48 -12.60 3.70
CA GLU A 190 -14.32 -13.79 4.53
C GLU A 190 -12.84 -14.19 4.62
N PRO A 191 -12.26 -14.29 5.83
CA PRO A 191 -10.86 -14.69 5.97
C PRO A 191 -10.56 -16.02 5.31
N THR A 192 -9.43 -16.11 4.60
CA THR A 192 -8.97 -17.41 4.08
C THR A 192 -8.68 -18.34 5.26
N PRO A 193 -8.64 -19.68 5.06
CA PRO A 193 -8.40 -20.62 6.17
C PRO A 193 -7.14 -20.31 6.97
N LEU A 194 -6.03 -19.92 6.31
CA LEU A 194 -4.79 -19.55 6.99
C LEU A 194 -4.96 -18.24 7.78
N THR A 195 -5.61 -17.26 7.19
CA THR A 195 -5.87 -15.97 7.84
C THR A 195 -6.80 -16.18 9.04
N GLU A 196 -7.86 -16.97 8.88
CA GLU A 196 -8.78 -17.28 9.96
C GLU A 196 -8.07 -17.96 11.14
N GLN A 197 -7.20 -18.94 10.87
CA GLN A 197 -6.40 -19.59 11.90
C GLN A 197 -5.54 -18.57 12.66
N TRP A 198 -4.83 -17.70 11.93
CA TRP A 198 -3.99 -16.66 12.53
C TRP A 198 -4.82 -15.71 13.41
N LEU A 199 -5.99 -15.26 12.93
CA LEU A 199 -6.88 -14.37 13.67
C LEU A 199 -7.40 -15.02 14.96
N LYS A 200 -7.71 -16.32 14.92
CA LYS A 200 -8.13 -17.08 16.11
C LYS A 200 -6.98 -17.22 17.12
N GLU A 201 -5.79 -17.57 16.65
CA GLU A 201 -4.60 -17.73 17.50
C GLU A 201 -4.20 -16.43 18.22
N ASN A 202 -4.50 -15.28 17.61
CA ASN A 202 -4.20 -13.95 18.15
C ASN A 202 -5.42 -13.27 18.80
N ASN A 203 -6.51 -13.99 19.01
CA ASN A 203 -7.71 -13.54 19.72
C ASN A 203 -8.46 -12.38 19.06
N TYR A 204 -8.36 -12.21 17.75
CA TYR A 204 -9.13 -11.22 17.00
C TYR A 204 -10.55 -11.73 16.71
N ILE A 205 -10.70 -13.03 16.47
CA ILE A 205 -12.00 -13.70 16.28
C ILE A 205 -12.04 -14.98 17.11
N LYS A 206 -13.26 -15.50 17.31
CA LYS A 206 -13.48 -16.73 18.08
C LYS A 206 -13.37 -17.99 17.22
#